data_8e46e3a0056335011dc464767a86ed93
#
_entry.id   8e46e3a0056335011dc464767a86ed93
#
_cell.length_a   1.000
_cell.length_b   1.000
_cell.length_c   1.000
_cell.angle_alpha   90.00
_cell.angle_beta   90.00
_cell.angle_gamma   90.00
#
_symmetry.space_group_name_H-M   'P 1'
#
loop_
_entity.id
_entity.type
_entity.pdbx_description
1 polymer ?
#
loop_
_entity_poly.entity_id
_entity_poly.type
_entity_poly.pdbx_seq_one_letter_code
_entity_poly.pdbx_strand_id
1 'polypeptide(L)'
;HGEADGFMPDQGELRGGQERYLEHLQRLKSRLAIPVVASLNGVSLSGWVELGRALQEAGADALELNVYHVAADMMKSGEAVEARYLDLLRELRSVVSLPIVMKLSPFFSSLPHFVKQLEHAGAQGVALFNRFYQPDINLDTLCVVDQLHLSYPDEALLRIRWLSILHGRTHLTLAATGGVHSHEEVLKLLLVGADVVHMASCLLEHGPGRLTQILLNMENWMSDREYESVAQLKGSMSQKNLSDPAA
;
A
#
# COMPACT_ATOMS: atom_id res chain seq x y z
N HIS A 1 9.32 -12.65 -15.59
CA HIS A 1 8.03 -12.02 -15.37
C HIS A 1 6.90 -13.03 -15.16
N GLY A 2 7.09 -13.97 -14.23
CA GLY A 2 6.13 -15.03 -13.89
C GLY A 2 4.76 -14.57 -13.34
N GLU A 3 4.56 -13.27 -13.17
CA GLU A 3 3.24 -12.71 -12.83
C GLU A 3 2.36 -12.43 -14.06
N ALA A 4 2.95 -12.47 -15.26
CA ALA A 4 2.28 -12.14 -16.53
C ALA A 4 1.79 -13.37 -17.30
N ASP A 5 2.46 -14.51 -17.19
CA ASP A 5 2.14 -15.73 -17.98
C ASP A 5 1.04 -16.62 -17.37
N GLY A 6 0.64 -16.32 -16.19
CA GLY A 6 -0.51 -16.90 -15.53
C GLY A 6 -0.73 -16.07 -14.30
N PHE A 7 -1.93 -15.72 -13.98
CA PHE A 7 -2.27 -14.96 -12.79
C PHE A 7 -1.72 -15.54 -11.47
N MET A 8 -0.81 -16.52 -11.53
CA MET A 8 -0.21 -17.23 -10.41
C MET A 8 1.26 -17.59 -10.74
N PRO A 9 2.25 -17.13 -9.95
CA PRO A 9 3.63 -17.59 -10.10
C PRO A 9 3.75 -19.08 -9.80
N ASP A 10 4.66 -19.77 -10.51
CA ASP A 10 4.90 -21.20 -10.32
C ASP A 10 5.42 -21.46 -8.89
N GLN A 11 4.78 -22.38 -8.18
CA GLN A 11 5.09 -22.70 -6.77
C GLN A 11 6.53 -23.22 -6.57
N GLY A 12 7.20 -23.71 -7.62
CA GLY A 12 8.58 -24.15 -7.58
C GLY A 12 9.60 -23.03 -7.38
N GLU A 13 9.33 -21.84 -7.95
CA GLU A 13 10.18 -20.66 -7.79
C GLU A 13 9.97 -19.94 -6.44
N LEU A 14 8.80 -20.11 -5.82
CA LEU A 14 8.45 -19.46 -4.56
C LEU A 14 9.31 -19.92 -3.36
N ARG A 15 9.72 -21.19 -3.30
CA ARG A 15 10.51 -21.71 -2.16
C ARG A 15 11.89 -21.05 -2.06
N GLY A 16 12.65 -20.99 -3.11
CA GLY A 16 13.95 -20.30 -3.11
C GLY A 16 13.83 -18.77 -3.03
N GLY A 17 12.68 -18.21 -3.39
CA GLY A 17 12.35 -16.79 -3.23
C GLY A 17 12.05 -16.43 -1.78
N GLN A 18 11.34 -17.29 -1.04
CA GLN A 18 10.99 -17.06 0.36
C GLN A 18 12.22 -17.02 1.27
N GLU A 19 13.14 -17.99 1.16
CA GLU A 19 14.37 -18.02 1.96
C GLU A 19 15.20 -16.77 1.74
N ARG A 20 15.42 -16.39 0.48
CA ARG A 20 16.14 -15.14 0.13
C ARG A 20 15.45 -13.89 0.67
N TYR A 21 14.13 -13.86 0.69
CA TYR A 21 13.38 -12.74 1.22
C TYR A 21 13.56 -12.62 2.74
N LEU A 22 13.50 -13.73 3.48
CA LEU A 22 13.74 -13.77 4.92
C LEU A 22 15.17 -13.36 5.27
N GLU A 23 16.17 -13.88 4.56
CA GLU A 23 17.57 -13.47 4.72
C GLU A 23 17.78 -11.98 4.44
N HIS A 24 17.11 -11.45 3.40
CA HIS A 24 17.17 -10.04 3.06
C HIS A 24 16.54 -9.17 4.18
N LEU A 25 15.40 -9.57 4.72
CA LEU A 25 14.76 -8.91 5.85
C LEU A 25 15.69 -8.88 7.08
N GLN A 26 16.30 -10.00 7.45
CA GLN A 26 17.26 -10.08 8.57
C GLN A 26 18.46 -9.16 8.36
N ARG A 27 18.98 -9.09 7.12
CA ARG A 27 20.08 -8.16 6.78
C ARG A 27 19.65 -6.70 6.90
N LEU A 28 18.44 -6.34 6.49
CA LEU A 28 17.91 -4.99 6.66
C LEU A 28 17.78 -4.66 8.15
N LYS A 29 17.19 -5.54 8.93
CA LYS A 29 17.02 -5.36 10.39
C LYS A 29 18.35 -5.21 11.12
N SER A 30 19.41 -5.92 10.71
CA SER A 30 20.73 -5.79 11.33
C SER A 30 21.47 -4.50 10.97
N ARG A 31 21.06 -3.79 9.91
CA ARG A 31 21.78 -2.60 9.39
C ARG A 31 21.03 -1.29 9.55
N LEU A 32 19.70 -1.35 9.66
CA LEU A 32 18.85 -0.17 9.71
C LEU A 32 18.33 0.09 11.12
N ALA A 33 18.35 1.35 11.54
CA ALA A 33 17.75 1.80 12.80
C ALA A 33 16.28 2.22 12.67
N ILE A 34 15.72 2.15 11.44
CA ILE A 34 14.33 2.46 11.16
C ILE A 34 13.48 1.19 11.14
N PRO A 35 12.15 1.28 11.33
CA PRO A 35 11.25 0.14 11.19
C PRO A 35 11.31 -0.46 9.77
N VAL A 36 11.24 -1.78 9.70
CA VAL A 36 11.19 -2.54 8.44
C VAL A 36 9.84 -3.27 8.37
N VAL A 37 9.00 -2.83 7.45
CA VAL A 37 7.70 -3.44 7.17
C VAL A 37 7.86 -4.48 6.06
N ALA A 38 7.54 -5.74 6.36
CA ALA A 38 7.58 -6.80 5.36
C ALA A 38 6.26 -6.85 4.59
N SER A 39 6.34 -6.73 3.27
CA SER A 39 5.16 -6.87 2.40
C SER A 39 5.06 -8.29 1.89
N LEU A 40 3.91 -8.91 2.04
CA LEU A 40 3.69 -10.28 1.59
C LEU A 40 2.52 -10.38 0.61
N ASN A 41 2.71 -11.26 -0.36
CA ASN A 41 1.70 -11.74 -1.29
C ASN A 41 1.52 -13.23 -1.05
N GLY A 42 0.29 -13.74 -1.13
CA GLY A 42 0.01 -15.15 -1.02
C GLY A 42 -1.13 -15.58 -1.92
N VAL A 43 -1.12 -16.84 -2.29
CA VAL A 43 -2.12 -17.45 -3.16
C VAL A 43 -3.16 -18.19 -2.32
N SER A 44 -2.72 -18.87 -1.25
CA SER A 44 -3.56 -19.66 -0.35
C SER A 44 -3.54 -19.08 1.07
N LEU A 45 -4.60 -19.31 1.83
CA LEU A 45 -4.72 -18.88 3.22
C LEU A 45 -3.59 -19.44 4.09
N SER A 46 -3.28 -20.73 3.95
CA SER A 46 -2.18 -21.39 4.67
C SER A 46 -0.83 -20.76 4.36
N GLY A 47 -0.56 -20.45 3.09
CA GLY A 47 0.69 -19.79 2.68
C GLY A 47 0.87 -18.38 3.29
N TRP A 48 -0.23 -17.61 3.43
CA TRP A 48 -0.21 -16.32 4.12
C TRP A 48 0.15 -16.46 5.59
N VAL A 49 -0.42 -17.46 6.27
CA VAL A 49 -0.19 -17.71 7.71
C VAL A 49 1.25 -18.16 7.97
N GLU A 50 1.76 -19.11 7.20
CA GLU A 50 3.12 -19.63 7.33
C GLU A 50 4.16 -18.53 7.08
N LEU A 51 4.00 -17.77 5.98
CA LEU A 51 4.91 -16.68 5.65
C LEU A 51 4.83 -15.55 6.67
N GLY A 52 3.64 -15.22 7.17
CA GLY A 52 3.47 -14.19 8.19
C GLY A 52 4.23 -14.52 9.48
N ARG A 53 4.19 -15.78 9.94
CA ARG A 53 5.02 -16.24 11.08
C ARG A 53 6.51 -16.13 10.80
N ALA A 54 6.95 -16.63 9.65
CA ALA A 54 8.36 -16.60 9.28
C ALA A 54 8.90 -15.16 9.21
N LEU A 55 8.12 -14.20 8.72
CA LEU A 55 8.48 -12.79 8.68
C LEU A 55 8.54 -12.16 10.09
N GLN A 56 7.63 -12.53 10.98
CA GLN A 56 7.71 -12.11 12.39
C GLN A 56 8.96 -12.67 13.05
N GLU A 57 9.27 -13.95 12.87
CA GLU A 57 10.47 -14.60 13.40
C GLU A 57 11.77 -14.01 12.81
N ALA A 58 11.74 -13.58 11.54
CA ALA A 58 12.86 -12.91 10.89
C ALA A 58 13.05 -11.45 11.36
N GLY A 59 12.15 -10.92 12.20
CA GLY A 59 12.30 -9.63 12.88
C GLY A 59 11.63 -8.45 12.17
N ALA A 60 10.62 -8.66 11.33
CA ALA A 60 9.81 -7.58 10.80
C ALA A 60 9.17 -6.75 11.92
N ASP A 61 9.03 -5.43 11.73
CA ASP A 61 8.35 -4.56 12.69
C ASP A 61 6.84 -4.47 12.45
N ALA A 62 6.41 -4.73 11.20
CA ALA A 62 5.01 -4.82 10.79
C ALA A 62 4.89 -5.66 9.52
N LEU A 63 3.66 -6.05 9.21
CA LEU A 63 3.33 -6.75 7.96
C LEU A 63 2.41 -5.89 7.10
N GLU A 64 2.71 -5.79 5.80
CA GLU A 64 1.78 -5.29 4.79
C GLU A 64 1.19 -6.47 4.02
N LEU A 65 -0.13 -6.65 4.06
CA LEU A 65 -0.82 -7.64 3.23
C LEU A 65 -1.17 -7.04 1.89
N ASN A 66 -0.43 -7.41 0.86
CA ASN A 66 -0.68 -7.00 -0.51
C ASN A 66 -1.68 -7.97 -1.16
N VAL A 67 -2.97 -7.80 -0.84
CA VAL A 67 -4.02 -8.67 -1.39
C VAL A 67 -4.34 -8.24 -2.82
N TYR A 68 -3.64 -8.87 -3.77
CA TYR A 68 -3.85 -8.64 -5.19
C TYR A 68 -4.95 -9.58 -5.69
N HIS A 69 -6.20 -9.09 -5.72
CA HIS A 69 -7.33 -9.86 -6.18
C HIS A 69 -8.17 -9.08 -7.19
N VAL A 70 -8.21 -9.59 -8.43
CA VAL A 70 -9.12 -9.11 -9.46
C VAL A 70 -10.43 -9.88 -9.32
N ALA A 71 -11.52 -9.20 -8.92
CA ALA A 71 -12.83 -9.81 -8.75
C ALA A 71 -13.52 -9.97 -10.12
N ALA A 72 -13.04 -10.93 -10.93
CA ALA A 72 -13.51 -11.17 -12.29
C ALA A 72 -14.65 -12.21 -12.39
N ASP A 73 -14.99 -12.88 -11.29
CA ASP A 73 -16.04 -13.89 -11.28
C ASP A 73 -17.42 -13.23 -11.12
N MET A 74 -18.23 -13.33 -12.18
CA MET A 74 -19.58 -12.75 -12.23
C MET A 74 -20.56 -13.33 -11.20
N MET A 75 -20.26 -14.51 -10.62
CA MET A 75 -21.09 -15.16 -9.62
C MET A 75 -20.76 -14.74 -8.18
N LYS A 76 -19.69 -13.99 -7.97
CA LYS A 76 -19.28 -13.49 -6.66
C LYS A 76 -19.81 -12.09 -6.38
N SER A 77 -20.53 -11.94 -5.28
CA SER A 77 -20.96 -10.62 -4.81
C SER A 77 -19.81 -9.80 -4.24
N GLY A 78 -19.96 -8.47 -4.19
CA GLY A 78 -18.99 -7.58 -3.53
C GLY A 78 -18.75 -7.96 -2.06
N GLU A 79 -19.79 -8.36 -1.33
CA GLU A 79 -19.69 -8.85 0.05
C GLU A 79 -18.80 -10.10 0.16
N ALA A 80 -18.93 -11.05 -0.77
CA ALA A 80 -18.09 -12.25 -0.79
C ALA A 80 -16.62 -11.91 -1.10
N VAL A 81 -16.37 -10.86 -1.90
CA VAL A 81 -15.01 -10.36 -2.16
C VAL A 81 -14.44 -9.70 -0.90
N GLU A 82 -15.20 -8.83 -0.24
CA GLU A 82 -14.77 -8.15 1.00
C GLU A 82 -14.54 -9.16 2.14
N ALA A 83 -15.41 -10.15 2.30
CA ALA A 83 -15.27 -11.22 3.31
C ALA A 83 -13.92 -11.94 3.21
N ARG A 84 -13.42 -12.21 2.00
CA ARG A 84 -12.11 -12.82 1.79
C ARG A 84 -10.96 -12.03 2.42
N TYR A 85 -10.98 -10.70 2.34
CA TYR A 85 -9.97 -9.85 2.98
C TYR A 85 -10.07 -9.90 4.51
N LEU A 86 -11.30 -9.88 5.02
CA LEU A 86 -11.56 -9.93 6.46
C LEU A 86 -11.15 -11.28 7.06
N ASP A 87 -11.44 -12.39 6.39
CA ASP A 87 -11.09 -13.72 6.84
C ASP A 87 -9.57 -13.93 6.83
N LEU A 88 -8.88 -13.49 5.76
CA LEU A 88 -7.42 -13.51 5.72
C LEU A 88 -6.81 -12.71 6.88
N LEU A 89 -7.31 -11.51 7.13
CA LEU A 89 -6.83 -10.67 8.22
C LEU A 89 -7.03 -11.34 9.59
N ARG A 90 -8.22 -11.91 9.86
CA ARG A 90 -8.52 -12.60 11.11
C ARG A 90 -7.63 -13.82 11.34
N GLU A 91 -7.44 -14.64 10.30
CA GLU A 91 -6.55 -15.80 10.36
C GLU A 91 -5.11 -15.39 10.67
N LEU A 92 -4.59 -14.39 9.97
CA LEU A 92 -3.24 -13.91 10.22
C LEU A 92 -3.09 -13.30 11.62
N ARG A 93 -4.09 -12.53 12.09
CA ARG A 93 -4.13 -11.98 13.45
C ARG A 93 -4.13 -13.05 14.55
N SER A 94 -4.66 -14.24 14.27
CA SER A 94 -4.65 -15.35 15.24
C SER A 94 -3.25 -15.94 15.49
N VAL A 95 -2.29 -15.68 14.59
CA VAL A 95 -0.96 -16.32 14.60
C VAL A 95 0.22 -15.34 14.68
N VAL A 96 0.01 -14.05 14.38
CA VAL A 96 1.05 -13.02 14.48
C VAL A 96 0.61 -11.88 15.40
N SER A 97 1.57 -11.33 16.14
CA SER A 97 1.36 -10.20 17.04
C SER A 97 1.74 -8.84 16.42
N LEU A 98 2.43 -8.85 15.28
CA LEU A 98 2.87 -7.64 14.59
C LEU A 98 1.69 -6.78 14.13
N PRO A 99 1.87 -5.46 14.02
CA PRO A 99 0.92 -4.61 13.32
C PRO A 99 0.71 -5.08 11.87
N ILE A 100 -0.55 -5.06 11.42
CA ILE A 100 -0.93 -5.47 10.06
C ILE A 100 -1.52 -4.28 9.31
N VAL A 101 -0.96 -3.99 8.14
CA VAL A 101 -1.44 -2.99 7.19
C VAL A 101 -2.07 -3.72 6.00
N MET A 102 -3.32 -3.38 5.68
CA MET A 102 -4.01 -3.93 4.52
C MET A 102 -3.82 -3.03 3.31
N LYS A 103 -3.13 -3.53 2.28
CA LYS A 103 -3.00 -2.78 1.02
C LYS A 103 -4.17 -3.12 0.10
N LEU A 104 -4.93 -2.09 -0.25
CA LEU A 104 -6.22 -2.23 -0.92
C LEU A 104 -6.17 -1.78 -2.37
N SER A 105 -7.07 -2.34 -3.18
CA SER A 105 -7.43 -1.76 -4.48
C SER A 105 -8.43 -0.60 -4.30
N PRO A 106 -8.64 0.24 -5.32
CA PRO A 106 -9.69 1.25 -5.26
C PRO A 106 -11.11 0.73 -5.57
N PHE A 107 -11.24 -0.55 -5.91
CA PHE A 107 -12.47 -1.13 -6.47
C PHE A 107 -13.40 -1.73 -5.41
N PHE A 108 -13.79 -0.92 -4.44
CA PHE A 108 -14.82 -1.28 -3.45
C PHE A 108 -16.02 -0.35 -3.59
N SER A 109 -17.23 -0.90 -3.48
CA SER A 109 -18.47 -0.13 -3.60
C SER A 109 -18.58 0.94 -2.51
N SER A 110 -18.09 0.66 -1.31
CA SER A 110 -18.05 1.59 -0.18
C SER A 110 -16.74 1.44 0.58
N LEU A 111 -15.70 2.09 0.08
CA LEU A 111 -14.36 2.01 0.70
C LEU A 111 -14.37 2.44 2.18
N PRO A 112 -15.06 3.53 2.62
CA PRO A 112 -15.06 3.91 4.03
C PRO A 112 -15.72 2.85 4.93
N HIS A 113 -16.78 2.20 4.46
CA HIS A 113 -17.41 1.11 5.20
C HIS A 113 -16.48 -0.09 5.33
N PHE A 114 -15.83 -0.47 4.23
CA PHE A 114 -14.88 -1.58 4.24
C PHE A 114 -13.66 -1.30 5.13
N VAL A 115 -13.11 -0.08 5.11
CA VAL A 115 -12.02 0.34 6.02
C VAL A 115 -12.45 0.19 7.49
N LYS A 116 -13.70 0.55 7.82
CA LYS A 116 -14.24 0.35 9.17
C LYS A 116 -14.34 -1.14 9.54
N GLN A 117 -14.73 -1.99 8.60
CA GLN A 117 -14.75 -3.45 8.85
C GLN A 117 -13.34 -4.01 9.07
N LEU A 118 -12.33 -3.55 8.33
CA LEU A 118 -10.92 -3.93 8.52
C LEU A 118 -10.40 -3.47 9.89
N GLU A 119 -10.75 -2.27 10.33
CA GLU A 119 -10.43 -1.77 11.68
C GLU A 119 -11.00 -2.70 12.75
N HIS A 120 -12.27 -3.06 12.66
CA HIS A 120 -12.91 -4.01 13.59
C HIS A 120 -12.34 -5.43 13.51
N ALA A 121 -11.85 -5.85 12.34
CA ALA A 121 -11.20 -7.15 12.17
C ALA A 121 -9.75 -7.18 12.67
N GLY A 122 -9.20 -6.05 13.11
CA GLY A 122 -7.90 -5.95 13.77
C GLY A 122 -6.74 -5.49 12.88
N ALA A 123 -7.00 -4.82 11.77
CA ALA A 123 -5.98 -4.06 11.04
C ALA A 123 -5.48 -2.88 11.90
N GLN A 124 -4.22 -2.50 11.73
CA GLN A 124 -3.63 -1.28 12.30
C GLN A 124 -3.40 -0.19 11.26
N GLY A 125 -3.50 -0.52 9.97
CA GLY A 125 -3.38 0.46 8.90
C GLY A 125 -3.98 -0.02 7.59
N VAL A 126 -4.14 0.92 6.67
CA VAL A 126 -4.49 0.66 5.26
C VAL A 126 -3.53 1.41 4.35
N ALA A 127 -3.08 0.75 3.28
CA ALA A 127 -2.28 1.37 2.23
C ALA A 127 -3.14 1.54 0.96
N LEU A 128 -3.29 2.78 0.52
CA LEU A 128 -4.15 3.18 -0.59
C LEU A 128 -3.28 3.76 -1.74
N PHE A 129 -3.25 3.17 -2.93
CA PHE A 129 -3.89 1.95 -3.37
C PHE A 129 -2.88 1.03 -4.05
N ASN A 130 -3.18 -0.27 -4.06
CA ASN A 130 -2.49 -1.20 -4.92
C ASN A 130 -2.67 -0.76 -6.38
N ARG A 131 -1.61 -0.89 -7.17
CA ARG A 131 -1.65 -0.59 -8.59
C ARG A 131 -1.78 -1.89 -9.35
N PHE A 132 -2.94 -2.09 -9.98
CA PHE A 132 -3.14 -3.27 -10.79
C PHE A 132 -2.46 -3.14 -12.14
N TYR A 133 -1.94 -4.26 -12.60
CA TYR A 133 -1.49 -4.42 -13.97
C TYR A 133 -2.65 -4.11 -14.92
N GLN A 134 -2.38 -3.30 -15.92
CA GLN A 134 -3.34 -2.94 -16.96
C GLN A 134 -2.88 -3.56 -18.28
N PRO A 135 -3.55 -4.61 -18.80
CA PRO A 135 -3.21 -5.17 -20.08
C PRO A 135 -3.51 -4.16 -21.20
N ASP A 136 -2.63 -4.11 -22.19
CA ASP A 136 -2.80 -3.34 -23.40
C ASP A 136 -2.90 -4.28 -24.62
N ILE A 137 -3.34 -3.78 -25.77
CA ILE A 137 -3.49 -4.54 -26.99
C ILE A 137 -2.61 -3.94 -28.07
N ASN A 138 -1.70 -4.73 -28.61
CA ASN A 138 -0.97 -4.37 -29.81
C ASN A 138 -1.87 -4.54 -31.04
N LEU A 139 -2.18 -3.43 -31.72
CA LEU A 139 -3.09 -3.43 -32.87
C LEU A 139 -2.49 -4.07 -34.12
N ASP A 140 -1.17 -4.13 -34.24
CA ASP A 140 -0.51 -4.75 -35.41
C ASP A 140 -0.52 -6.28 -35.30
N THR A 141 -0.28 -6.81 -34.08
CA THR A 141 -0.20 -8.25 -33.83
C THR A 141 -1.50 -8.85 -33.28
N LEU A 142 -2.46 -8.01 -32.88
CA LEU A 142 -3.72 -8.39 -32.20
C LEU A 142 -3.49 -9.28 -30.96
N CYS A 143 -2.40 -9.02 -30.25
CA CYS A 143 -2.03 -9.73 -29.03
C CYS A 143 -2.10 -8.81 -27.82
N VAL A 144 -2.36 -9.40 -26.64
CA VAL A 144 -2.19 -8.70 -25.36
C VAL A 144 -0.72 -8.38 -25.15
N VAL A 145 -0.41 -7.17 -24.73
CA VAL A 145 0.94 -6.70 -24.44
C VAL A 145 1.14 -6.64 -22.94
N ASP A 146 2.12 -7.40 -22.47
CA ASP A 146 2.56 -7.38 -21.08
C ASP A 146 3.60 -6.28 -20.86
N GLN A 147 3.14 -5.05 -20.64
CA GLN A 147 4.03 -3.93 -20.39
C GLN A 147 3.77 -3.34 -19.00
N LEU A 148 4.81 -3.32 -18.16
CA LEU A 148 4.77 -2.65 -16.89
C LEU A 148 5.00 -1.15 -17.08
N HIS A 149 3.97 -0.35 -16.82
CA HIS A 149 4.09 1.11 -16.77
C HIS A 149 4.32 1.57 -15.33
N LEU A 150 5.33 2.41 -15.10
CA LEU A 150 5.52 3.06 -13.81
C LEU A 150 4.38 4.06 -13.55
N SER A 151 4.13 4.37 -12.27
CA SER A 151 3.09 5.33 -11.91
C SER A 151 3.43 6.75 -12.38
N TYR A 152 2.41 7.58 -12.57
CA TYR A 152 2.52 9.00 -12.88
C TYR A 152 2.00 9.87 -11.73
N PRO A 153 2.44 11.13 -11.59
CA PRO A 153 2.01 12.03 -10.52
C PRO A 153 0.49 12.18 -10.37
N ASP A 154 -0.24 12.19 -11.48
CA ASP A 154 -1.72 12.31 -11.48
C ASP A 154 -2.43 11.16 -10.74
N GLU A 155 -1.77 10.01 -10.62
CA GLU A 155 -2.34 8.91 -9.84
C GLU A 155 -2.49 9.25 -8.35
N ALA A 156 -1.74 10.23 -7.83
CA ALA A 156 -1.90 10.72 -6.46
C ALA A 156 -3.28 11.33 -6.19
N LEU A 157 -3.96 11.88 -7.21
CA LEU A 157 -5.26 12.54 -7.04
C LEU A 157 -6.33 11.62 -6.45
N LEU A 158 -6.36 10.35 -6.86
CA LEU A 158 -7.28 9.37 -6.29
C LEU A 158 -6.99 9.13 -4.80
N ARG A 159 -5.71 9.08 -4.41
CA ARG A 159 -5.27 8.89 -3.02
C ARG A 159 -5.63 10.11 -2.18
N ILE A 160 -5.39 11.30 -2.70
CA ILE A 160 -5.77 12.58 -2.07
C ILE A 160 -7.25 12.58 -1.70
N ARG A 161 -8.13 12.22 -2.63
CA ARG A 161 -9.58 12.14 -2.38
C ARG A 161 -9.91 11.20 -1.21
N TRP A 162 -9.44 9.96 -1.28
CA TRP A 162 -9.83 8.96 -0.29
C TRP A 162 -9.20 9.17 1.07
N LEU A 163 -7.95 9.64 1.13
CA LEU A 163 -7.30 10.00 2.39
C LEU A 163 -8.02 11.17 3.06
N SER A 164 -8.39 12.20 2.29
CA SER A 164 -9.16 13.34 2.79
C SER A 164 -10.50 12.91 3.44
N ILE A 165 -11.18 11.92 2.84
CA ILE A 165 -12.45 11.37 3.36
C ILE A 165 -12.21 10.53 4.63
N LEU A 166 -11.16 9.71 4.67
CA LEU A 166 -10.91 8.76 5.75
C LEU A 166 -10.27 9.39 6.98
N HIS A 167 -9.47 10.46 6.78
CA HIS A 167 -8.77 11.12 7.88
C HIS A 167 -9.73 11.61 8.97
N GLY A 168 -9.45 11.19 10.21
CA GLY A 168 -10.28 11.51 11.38
C GLY A 168 -11.60 10.74 11.48
N ARG A 169 -11.84 9.75 10.60
CA ARG A 169 -13.00 8.83 10.63
C ARG A 169 -12.62 7.40 10.97
N THR A 170 -11.33 7.08 11.02
CA THR A 170 -10.77 5.79 11.42
C THR A 170 -9.56 6.03 12.33
N HIS A 171 -9.23 5.05 13.17
CA HIS A 171 -7.99 5.02 13.96
C HIS A 171 -6.84 4.29 13.24
N LEU A 172 -7.09 3.78 12.04
CA LEU A 172 -6.06 3.12 11.26
C LEU A 172 -5.00 4.12 10.77
N THR A 173 -3.75 3.69 10.74
CA THR A 173 -2.70 4.39 10.01
C THR A 173 -3.05 4.44 8.53
N LEU A 174 -3.06 5.63 7.94
CA LEU A 174 -3.35 5.86 6.54
C LEU A 174 -2.06 6.00 5.74
N ALA A 175 -1.74 5.00 4.92
CA ALA A 175 -0.59 5.04 4.03
C ALA A 175 -1.03 5.32 2.58
N ALA A 176 -0.33 6.24 1.92
CA ALA A 176 -0.53 6.53 0.50
C ALA A 176 0.51 5.81 -0.35
N THR A 177 0.12 5.19 -1.46
CA THR A 177 1.05 4.56 -2.40
C THR A 177 0.60 4.75 -3.85
N GLY A 178 1.56 5.08 -4.72
CA GLY A 178 1.37 5.36 -6.15
C GLY A 178 1.24 6.85 -6.47
N GLY A 179 1.89 7.27 -7.55
CA GLY A 179 1.89 8.65 -8.03
C GLY A 179 2.80 9.60 -7.26
N VAL A 180 3.73 9.11 -6.45
CA VAL A 180 4.64 9.94 -5.66
C VAL A 180 5.99 10.05 -6.37
N HIS A 181 6.28 11.21 -6.95
CA HIS A 181 7.49 11.49 -7.74
C HIS A 181 8.28 12.71 -7.27
N SER A 182 7.65 13.60 -6.51
CA SER A 182 8.27 14.78 -5.96
C SER A 182 7.79 15.10 -4.54
N HIS A 183 8.35 16.13 -3.94
CA HIS A 183 7.90 16.66 -2.64
C HIS A 183 6.47 17.21 -2.70
N GLU A 184 5.99 17.62 -3.86
CA GLU A 184 4.64 18.17 -4.00
C GLU A 184 3.57 17.11 -3.74
N GLU A 185 3.70 15.90 -4.31
CA GLU A 185 2.77 14.81 -4.04
C GLU A 185 2.86 14.37 -2.57
N VAL A 186 4.08 14.33 -1.99
CA VAL A 186 4.25 14.00 -0.57
C VAL A 186 3.49 15.00 0.31
N LEU A 187 3.69 16.30 0.08
CA LEU A 187 3.02 17.36 0.84
C LEU A 187 1.50 17.31 0.68
N LYS A 188 0.99 17.17 -0.55
CA LYS A 188 -0.45 17.06 -0.83
C LYS A 188 -1.08 15.88 -0.08
N LEU A 189 -0.41 14.72 -0.07
CA LEU A 189 -0.89 13.53 0.63
C LEU A 189 -0.87 13.70 2.15
N LEU A 190 0.16 14.31 2.71
CA LEU A 190 0.23 14.63 4.14
C LEU A 190 -0.82 15.66 4.54
N LEU A 191 -1.01 16.73 3.77
CA LEU A 191 -2.03 17.76 4.00
C LEU A 191 -3.44 17.19 4.09
N VAL A 192 -3.75 16.15 3.32
CA VAL A 192 -5.07 15.50 3.36
C VAL A 192 -5.16 14.36 4.38
N GLY A 193 -4.08 14.05 5.10
CA GLY A 193 -4.13 13.16 6.25
C GLY A 193 -3.42 11.81 6.11
N ALA A 194 -2.53 11.63 5.13
CA ALA A 194 -1.65 10.48 5.13
C ALA A 194 -0.73 10.51 6.36
N ASP A 195 -0.55 9.36 7.01
CA ASP A 195 0.45 9.15 8.04
C ASP A 195 1.80 8.74 7.44
N VAL A 196 1.74 7.98 6.33
CA VAL A 196 2.91 7.45 5.63
C VAL A 196 2.71 7.63 4.12
N VAL A 197 3.78 8.00 3.42
CA VAL A 197 3.79 8.13 1.96
C VAL A 197 4.84 7.19 1.38
N HIS A 198 4.38 6.22 0.59
CA HIS A 198 5.24 5.24 -0.08
C HIS A 198 5.61 5.72 -1.49
N MET A 199 6.84 5.45 -1.90
CA MET A 199 7.30 5.69 -3.27
C MET A 199 8.10 4.48 -3.77
N ALA A 200 7.82 4.05 -4.99
CA ALA A 200 8.55 2.99 -5.67
C ALA A 200 8.95 3.43 -7.09
N SER A 201 8.01 3.79 -7.95
CA SER A 201 8.26 4.17 -9.35
C SER A 201 9.32 5.25 -9.48
N CYS A 202 9.24 6.29 -8.66
CA CYS A 202 10.21 7.38 -8.62
C CYS A 202 11.64 6.91 -8.30
N LEU A 203 11.78 5.95 -7.36
CA LEU A 203 13.09 5.40 -6.98
C LEU A 203 13.63 4.44 -8.04
N LEU A 204 12.75 3.69 -8.72
CA LEU A 204 13.14 2.82 -9.84
C LEU A 204 13.63 3.65 -11.04
N GLU A 205 13.02 4.80 -11.28
CA GLU A 205 13.34 5.68 -12.39
C GLU A 205 14.60 6.53 -12.13
N HIS A 206 14.74 7.08 -10.91
CA HIS A 206 15.76 8.08 -10.60
C HIS A 206 16.79 7.62 -9.56
N GLY A 207 16.67 6.41 -9.04
CA GLY A 207 17.54 5.85 -8.00
C GLY A 207 17.26 6.39 -6.59
N PRO A 208 17.91 5.81 -5.57
CA PRO A 208 17.62 6.09 -4.15
C PRO A 208 17.98 7.53 -3.72
N GLY A 209 18.91 8.20 -4.40
CA GLY A 209 19.27 9.58 -4.10
C GLY A 209 18.12 10.58 -4.29
N ARG A 210 17.10 10.21 -5.06
CA ARG A 210 15.89 11.01 -5.24
C ARG A 210 15.15 11.26 -3.91
N LEU A 211 15.18 10.30 -2.99
CA LEU A 211 14.57 10.46 -1.66
C LEU A 211 15.16 11.64 -0.89
N THR A 212 16.49 11.77 -0.86
CA THR A 212 17.16 12.89 -0.19
C THR A 212 16.73 14.24 -0.77
N GLN A 213 16.63 14.33 -2.10
CA GLN A 213 16.18 15.57 -2.75
C GLN A 213 14.72 15.90 -2.41
N ILE A 214 13.84 14.90 -2.37
CA ILE A 214 12.43 15.09 -1.99
C ILE A 214 12.35 15.61 -0.56
N LEU A 215 13.10 15.03 0.38
CA LEU A 215 13.11 15.45 1.78
C LEU A 215 13.60 16.88 1.94
N LEU A 216 14.70 17.27 1.29
CA LEU A 216 15.22 18.63 1.32
C LEU A 216 14.21 19.65 0.76
N ASN A 217 13.57 19.33 -0.36
CA ASN A 217 12.56 20.21 -0.95
C ASN A 217 11.32 20.34 -0.06
N MET A 218 10.94 19.25 0.62
CA MET A 218 9.85 19.26 1.58
C MET A 218 10.17 20.13 2.80
N GLU A 219 11.37 20.04 3.36
CA GLU A 219 11.85 20.88 4.47
C GLU A 219 11.83 22.37 4.07
N ASN A 220 12.35 22.72 2.89
CA ASN A 220 12.33 24.10 2.38
C ASN A 220 10.89 24.62 2.24
N TRP A 221 9.99 23.83 1.64
CA TRP A 221 8.59 24.21 1.46
C TRP A 221 7.88 24.44 2.80
N MET A 222 8.15 23.59 3.80
CA MET A 222 7.60 23.70 5.14
C MET A 222 8.12 24.94 5.85
N SER A 223 9.43 25.21 5.74
CA SER A 223 10.07 26.40 6.31
C SER A 223 9.50 27.70 5.72
N ASP A 224 9.34 27.77 4.39
CA ASP A 224 8.78 28.93 3.70
C ASP A 224 7.34 29.26 4.10
N ARG A 225 6.63 28.29 4.68
CA ARG A 225 5.22 28.38 5.13
C ARG A 225 5.04 28.29 6.63
N GLU A 226 6.15 28.41 7.37
CA GLU A 226 6.17 28.45 8.84
C GLU A 226 5.57 27.18 9.50
N TYR A 227 5.65 26.00 8.81
CA TYR A 227 5.32 24.73 9.42
C TYR A 227 6.50 24.22 10.26
N GLU A 228 6.27 24.03 11.55
CA GLU A 228 7.29 23.55 12.49
C GLU A 228 7.48 22.02 12.45
N SER A 229 6.45 21.27 12.00
CA SER A 229 6.50 19.82 11.96
C SER A 229 5.52 19.21 10.95
N VAL A 230 5.80 17.97 10.53
CA VAL A 230 4.88 17.15 9.74
C VAL A 230 3.56 16.90 10.50
N ALA A 231 3.61 16.81 11.83
CA ALA A 231 2.42 16.62 12.65
C ALA A 231 1.45 17.82 12.57
N GLN A 232 1.99 19.04 12.49
CA GLN A 232 1.19 20.26 12.29
C GLN A 232 0.56 20.30 10.89
N LEU A 233 1.32 19.89 9.87
CA LEU A 233 0.89 19.84 8.48
C LEU A 233 -0.22 18.82 8.25
N LYS A 234 -0.07 17.64 8.86
CA LYS A 234 -0.88 16.46 8.57
C LYS A 234 -2.37 16.69 8.80
N GLY A 235 -3.17 16.43 7.75
CA GLY A 235 -4.63 16.49 7.80
C GLY A 235 -5.23 17.89 7.83
N SER A 236 -4.41 18.95 7.77
CA SER A 236 -4.90 20.34 7.83
C SER A 236 -5.87 20.68 6.69
N MET A 237 -5.78 19.97 5.54
CA MET A 237 -6.68 20.09 4.39
C MET A 237 -7.56 18.84 4.19
N SER A 238 -7.78 18.03 5.22
CA SER A 238 -8.71 16.92 5.13
C SER A 238 -10.17 17.39 5.11
N GLN A 239 -11.07 16.55 4.61
CA GLN A 239 -12.50 16.85 4.52
C GLN A 239 -13.09 17.27 5.90
N LYS A 240 -12.58 16.69 7.00
CA LYS A 240 -12.99 17.03 8.37
C LYS A 240 -12.77 18.52 8.71
N ASN A 241 -11.78 19.15 8.10
CA ASN A 241 -11.36 20.53 8.38
C ASN A 241 -11.87 21.53 7.34
N LEU A 242 -12.64 21.07 6.33
CA LEU A 242 -13.31 21.96 5.39
C LEU A 242 -14.57 22.57 6.00
N SER A 243 -14.89 23.81 5.59
CA SER A 243 -16.10 24.52 6.03
C SER A 243 -17.39 23.85 5.56
N ASP A 244 -17.35 23.13 4.45
CA ASP A 244 -18.44 22.29 3.95
C ASP A 244 -17.88 20.87 3.62
N PRO A 245 -17.98 19.93 4.58
CA PRO A 245 -17.51 18.57 4.38
C PRO A 245 -18.32 17.75 3.37
N ALA A 246 -19.47 18.24 2.92
CA ALA A 246 -20.35 17.59 1.94
C ALA A 246 -20.10 18.06 0.50
N ALA A 247 -19.31 19.11 0.30
CA ALA A 247 -19.00 19.68 -1.00
C ALA A 247 -18.01 18.84 -1.81
#